data_d9ad0e979a70ec0d9b50758510d058bf
#
_entry.id   d9ad0e979a70ec0d9b50758510d058bf
#
_cell.length_a   1.000
_cell.length_b   1.000
_cell.length_c   1.000
_cell.angle_alpha   90.00
_cell.angle_beta   90.00
_cell.angle_gamma   90.00
#
_symmetry.space_group_name_H-M   'P 1'
#
loop_
_entity.id
_entity.type
_entity.pdbx_description
1 polymer ?
#
loop_
_entity_poly.entity_id
_entity_poly.type
_entity_poly.pdbx_seq_one_letter_code
_entity_poly.pdbx_strand_id
1 'polypeptide(L)'
;PEPSVTTGAKWFELPAINAKEEGTKYLVDAENSDLYYAYHLCNGPEKYAHNGKRARNYTVCFSKSHHCPVWVAAIRHNSLHPIGQVKRTDSYGKDPDIPSAIQYNSKATGGGCNKGHMLGSNERTSSTNTNRQVFYYSNIAPQDSDGFNTGGAPWNTLEAYVDGIVPQDSLYMVIGCYFDDYTDVYGKTQKAKTIQFGGRSDVSMPTMFYYALLRTKKGNTGKSVTQCSADELKCVAYVLRHETAAKQKGKNYKLSARDLMSISDLEKLTGFKYFVNVPNAPKSTFNASDWGF
;
A
#
# COMPACT_ATOMS: atom_id res chain seq x y z
N PRO A 1 7.57 2.88 26.91
CA PRO A 1 7.81 2.21 25.64
C PRO A 1 6.64 1.29 25.37
N GLU A 2 5.93 1.52 24.27
CA GLU A 2 4.90 0.58 23.86
C GLU A 2 5.58 -0.71 23.40
N PRO A 3 4.94 -1.87 23.65
CA PRO A 3 5.49 -3.12 23.16
C PRO A 3 5.62 -3.01 21.63
N SER A 4 6.82 -3.26 21.14
CA SER A 4 7.06 -3.46 19.72
C SER A 4 6.02 -4.45 19.20
N VAL A 5 5.33 -4.14 18.11
CA VAL A 5 4.43 -5.09 17.48
C VAL A 5 5.29 -6.23 16.97
N THR A 6 5.19 -7.34 17.64
CA THR A 6 6.04 -8.50 17.42
C THR A 6 5.62 -9.31 16.22
N THR A 7 6.56 -10.08 15.69
CA THR A 7 6.34 -11.20 14.76
C THR A 7 5.07 -11.98 15.14
N GLY A 8 4.16 -12.21 14.19
CA GLY A 8 2.97 -13.03 14.39
C GLY A 8 1.65 -12.28 14.53
N ALA A 9 1.60 -10.98 14.24
CA ALA A 9 0.35 -10.24 14.15
C ALA A 9 -0.63 -10.92 13.16
N LYS A 10 -1.89 -11.06 13.57
CA LYS A 10 -2.96 -11.71 12.79
C LYS A 10 -3.93 -10.70 12.20
N TRP A 11 -3.46 -9.56 11.76
CA TRP A 11 -4.27 -8.51 11.18
C TRP A 11 -4.76 -8.88 9.77
N PHE A 12 -5.97 -8.48 9.45
CA PHE A 12 -6.67 -8.97 8.25
C PHE A 12 -6.10 -8.41 6.93
N GLU A 13 -5.47 -7.26 6.99
CA GLU A 13 -4.80 -6.64 5.84
C GLU A 13 -3.43 -7.24 5.52
N LEU A 14 -2.82 -7.97 6.46
CA LEU A 14 -1.44 -8.42 6.29
C LEU A 14 -1.30 -9.51 5.22
N PRO A 15 -0.30 -9.37 4.33
CA PRO A 15 0.28 -10.50 3.63
C PRO A 15 0.93 -11.50 4.59
N ALA A 16 1.32 -12.67 4.08
CA ALA A 16 2.17 -13.58 4.83
C ALA A 16 3.51 -12.90 5.16
N ILE A 17 3.86 -12.93 6.44
CA ILE A 17 5.10 -12.37 6.97
C ILE A 17 5.81 -13.45 7.78
N ASN A 18 7.08 -13.68 7.48
CA ASN A 18 7.96 -14.56 8.25
C ASN A 18 9.14 -13.74 8.77
N ALA A 19 8.85 -12.84 9.71
CA ALA A 19 9.86 -11.92 10.25
C ALA A 19 10.64 -12.53 11.40
N LYS A 20 11.93 -12.20 11.44
CA LYS A 20 12.84 -12.40 12.58
C LYS A 20 13.48 -11.08 12.97
N GLU A 21 13.91 -11.01 14.22
CA GLU A 21 14.65 -9.84 14.71
C GLU A 21 16.07 -9.78 14.10
N GLU A 22 16.48 -8.58 13.69
CA GLU A 22 17.85 -8.25 13.32
C GLU A 22 18.38 -7.21 14.30
N GLY A 23 19.31 -7.63 15.14
CA GLY A 23 19.72 -6.82 16.28
C GLY A 23 18.60 -6.66 17.31
N THR A 24 18.49 -5.45 17.89
CA THR A 24 17.46 -5.14 18.90
C THR A 24 16.31 -4.32 18.37
N LYS A 25 16.28 -4.01 17.06
CA LYS A 25 15.40 -2.97 16.55
C LYS A 25 14.66 -3.31 15.25
N TYR A 26 15.31 -4.04 14.36
CA TYR A 26 14.77 -4.23 13.02
C TYR A 26 14.16 -5.62 12.85
N LEU A 27 13.18 -5.72 11.97
CA LEU A 27 12.58 -6.98 11.55
C LEU A 27 12.97 -7.25 10.10
N VAL A 28 13.58 -8.40 9.86
CA VAL A 28 13.97 -8.87 8.53
C VAL A 28 13.24 -10.17 8.22
N ASP A 29 12.96 -10.44 6.95
CA ASP A 29 12.37 -11.72 6.56
C ASP A 29 13.35 -12.88 6.85
N ALA A 30 12.84 -13.96 7.43
CA ALA A 30 13.65 -15.08 7.86
C ALA A 30 14.31 -15.85 6.71
N GLU A 31 13.70 -15.82 5.52
CA GLU A 31 14.12 -16.54 4.32
C GLU A 31 14.67 -15.62 3.24
N ASN A 32 14.34 -14.32 3.28
CA ASN A 32 14.80 -13.34 2.31
C ASN A 32 15.38 -12.09 3.01
N SER A 33 16.68 -12.06 3.21
CA SER A 33 17.38 -10.95 3.88
C SER A 33 17.33 -9.60 3.15
N ASP A 34 16.72 -9.54 1.97
CA ASP A 34 16.43 -8.29 1.27
C ASP A 34 15.23 -7.54 1.83
N LEU A 35 14.30 -8.23 2.50
CA LEU A 35 13.03 -7.68 2.93
C LEU A 35 13.04 -7.33 4.42
N TYR A 36 12.71 -6.08 4.72
CA TYR A 36 12.53 -5.56 6.07
C TYR A 36 11.07 -5.20 6.31
N TYR A 37 10.62 -5.35 7.56
CA TYR A 37 9.25 -5.02 7.95
C TYR A 37 9.24 -3.96 9.04
N ALA A 38 8.24 -3.08 8.99
CA ALA A 38 7.92 -2.16 10.07
C ALA A 38 6.41 -2.10 10.29
N TYR A 39 6.00 -2.12 11.56
CA TYR A 39 4.60 -2.02 11.97
C TYR A 39 4.39 -0.65 12.63
N HIS A 40 3.53 0.18 12.03
CA HIS A 40 3.22 1.49 12.58
C HIS A 40 1.81 1.52 13.16
N LEU A 41 1.69 1.89 14.43
CA LEU A 41 0.42 2.13 15.08
C LEU A 41 0.06 3.62 14.98
N CYS A 42 -1.25 3.92 14.95
CA CYS A 42 -1.71 5.29 14.99
C CYS A 42 -1.23 5.95 16.29
N ASN A 43 -0.57 7.09 16.17
CA ASN A 43 -0.03 7.84 17.30
C ASN A 43 -0.92 9.04 17.63
N GLY A 44 -2.21 8.77 17.75
CA GLY A 44 -3.25 9.77 18.02
C GLY A 44 -3.99 9.53 19.33
N PRO A 45 -5.03 10.30 19.58
CA PRO A 45 -5.89 10.14 20.75
C PRO A 45 -6.45 8.73 20.87
N GLU A 46 -6.60 8.23 22.08
CA GLU A 46 -7.14 6.89 22.37
C GLU A 46 -8.53 6.62 21.77
N LYS A 47 -9.32 7.68 21.47
CA LYS A 47 -10.62 7.54 20.79
C LYS A 47 -10.57 6.79 19.46
N TYR A 48 -9.36 6.63 18.87
CA TYR A 48 -9.15 5.85 17.66
C TYR A 48 -8.68 4.41 17.94
N ALA A 49 -8.49 4.07 19.22
CA ALA A 49 -8.15 2.71 19.62
C ALA A 49 -9.40 1.84 19.65
N HIS A 50 -9.34 0.68 19.03
CA HIS A 50 -10.42 -0.29 19.11
C HIS A 50 -10.21 -1.23 20.30
N ASN A 51 -11.23 -1.37 21.16
CA ASN A 51 -11.17 -2.21 22.38
C ASN A 51 -9.96 -1.92 23.28
N GLY A 52 -9.62 -0.64 23.49
CA GLY A 52 -8.49 -0.24 24.32
C GLY A 52 -7.12 -0.49 23.68
N LYS A 53 -7.05 -0.93 22.42
CA LYS A 53 -5.83 -1.09 21.65
C LYS A 53 -5.67 0.06 20.66
N ARG A 54 -4.46 0.52 20.45
CA ARG A 54 -4.20 1.55 19.44
C ARG A 54 -4.52 1.04 18.05
N ALA A 55 -5.17 1.89 17.25
CA ALA A 55 -5.44 1.59 15.86
C ALA A 55 -4.12 1.41 15.08
N ARG A 56 -4.12 0.49 14.12
CA ARG A 56 -3.01 0.29 13.20
C ARG A 56 -2.98 1.43 12.19
N ASN A 57 -1.80 1.97 11.94
CA ASN A 57 -1.59 2.92 10.85
C ASN A 57 -1.32 2.16 9.54
N TYR A 58 -0.17 1.54 9.43
CA TYR A 58 0.18 0.65 8.32
C TYR A 58 1.35 -0.26 8.69
N THR A 59 1.50 -1.32 7.92
CA THR A 59 2.67 -2.19 7.94
C THR A 59 3.37 -2.11 6.60
N VAL A 60 4.68 -2.00 6.59
CA VAL A 60 5.47 -1.93 5.35
C VAL A 60 6.40 -3.13 5.22
N CYS A 61 6.55 -3.61 3.99
CA CYS A 61 7.65 -4.45 3.55
C CYS A 61 8.55 -3.59 2.65
N PHE A 62 9.82 -3.45 3.04
CA PHE A 62 10.80 -2.59 2.36
C PHE A 62 11.96 -3.43 1.82
N SER A 63 12.31 -3.23 0.56
CA SER A 63 13.42 -3.94 -0.08
C SER A 63 14.73 -3.17 0.06
N LYS A 64 15.74 -3.86 0.56
CA LYS A 64 17.11 -3.35 0.66
C LYS A 64 17.74 -3.11 -0.71
N SER A 65 17.57 -4.04 -1.65
CA SER A 65 18.18 -3.94 -2.98
C SER A 65 17.46 -2.95 -3.89
N HIS A 66 16.14 -2.82 -3.75
CA HIS A 66 15.36 -1.84 -4.53
C HIS A 66 15.37 -0.43 -3.91
N HIS A 67 15.76 -0.30 -2.64
CA HIS A 67 15.66 0.94 -1.86
C HIS A 67 14.25 1.54 -1.90
N CYS A 68 13.22 0.70 -1.84
CA CYS A 68 11.84 1.08 -2.12
C CYS A 68 10.89 0.20 -1.30
N PRO A 69 9.70 0.71 -0.89
CA PRO A 69 8.65 -0.15 -0.39
C PRO A 69 8.23 -1.17 -1.46
N VAL A 70 8.06 -2.41 -1.06
CA VAL A 70 7.54 -3.48 -1.89
C VAL A 70 6.03 -3.54 -1.79
N TRP A 71 5.53 -3.46 -0.55
CA TRP A 71 4.12 -3.27 -0.26
C TRP A 71 3.89 -2.55 1.07
N VAL A 72 2.74 -1.93 1.17
CA VAL A 72 2.20 -1.31 2.39
C VAL A 72 0.80 -1.88 2.63
N ALA A 73 0.59 -2.47 3.80
CA ALA A 73 -0.71 -3.01 4.20
C ALA A 73 -1.40 -2.07 5.20
N ALA A 74 -2.66 -1.76 4.96
CA ALA A 74 -3.40 -0.81 5.77
C ALA A 74 -4.91 -1.09 5.75
N ILE A 75 -5.61 -0.51 6.73
CA ILE A 75 -7.08 -0.48 6.76
C ILE A 75 -7.54 0.92 6.33
N ARG A 76 -8.56 0.96 5.49
CA ARG A 76 -9.34 2.17 5.23
C ARG A 76 -10.64 2.11 6.03
N HIS A 77 -10.87 3.17 6.79
CA HIS A 77 -12.09 3.38 7.54
C HIS A 77 -12.28 4.88 7.82
N ASN A 78 -13.52 5.36 7.84
CA ASN A 78 -13.81 6.78 8.05
C ASN A 78 -13.23 7.34 9.36
N SER A 79 -13.08 6.52 10.40
CA SER A 79 -12.46 6.95 11.65
C SER A 79 -10.99 7.36 11.53
N LEU A 80 -10.29 6.88 10.51
CA LEU A 80 -8.89 7.22 10.21
C LEU A 80 -8.76 8.45 9.30
N HIS A 81 -9.88 8.87 8.71
CA HIS A 81 -9.99 10.04 7.83
C HIS A 81 -11.17 10.93 8.24
N PRO A 82 -11.20 11.48 9.46
CA PRO A 82 -12.25 12.42 9.87
C PRO A 82 -12.05 13.76 9.14
N ILE A 83 -13.11 14.24 8.52
CA ILE A 83 -13.11 15.49 7.76
C ILE A 83 -12.70 16.66 8.66
N GLY A 84 -11.76 17.49 8.18
CA GLY A 84 -11.37 18.75 8.82
C GLY A 84 -10.48 18.64 10.06
N GLN A 85 -9.96 17.46 10.38
CA GLN A 85 -9.21 17.27 11.62
C GLN A 85 -7.73 17.68 11.51
N VAL A 86 -7.00 17.15 10.55
CA VAL A 86 -5.55 17.37 10.44
C VAL A 86 -5.16 17.73 9.00
N LYS A 87 -4.34 18.75 8.87
CA LYS A 87 -3.72 19.11 7.59
C LYS A 87 -2.54 18.19 7.29
N ARG A 88 -2.24 18.04 6.02
CA ARG A 88 -1.04 17.38 5.51
C ARG A 88 0.20 17.96 6.19
N THR A 89 1.06 17.09 6.76
CA THR A 89 2.23 17.53 7.53
C THR A 89 3.48 17.75 6.70
N ASP A 90 3.58 17.11 5.53
CA ASP A 90 4.77 17.13 4.65
C ASP A 90 6.10 16.80 5.37
N SER A 91 6.02 16.03 6.44
CA SER A 91 7.14 15.69 7.32
C SER A 91 8.00 14.53 6.79
N TYR A 92 8.43 14.66 5.54
CA TYR A 92 9.26 13.64 4.88
C TYR A 92 10.54 13.33 5.66
N GLY A 93 10.81 12.05 5.87
CA GLY A 93 11.99 11.60 6.60
C GLY A 93 12.16 10.09 6.62
N LYS A 94 13.27 9.65 7.17
CA LYS A 94 13.57 8.23 7.32
C LYS A 94 12.62 7.59 8.34
N ASP A 95 12.19 6.38 8.03
CA ASP A 95 11.46 5.51 8.94
C ASP A 95 12.42 5.03 10.05
N PRO A 96 12.09 5.28 11.33
CA PRO A 96 12.97 4.85 12.42
C PRO A 96 13.06 3.34 12.58
N ASP A 97 12.11 2.57 12.04
CA ASP A 97 12.02 1.12 12.19
C ASP A 97 12.55 0.35 10.98
N ILE A 98 13.08 1.05 9.99
CA ILE A 98 13.79 0.50 8.82
C ILE A 98 15.25 0.96 8.85
N PRO A 99 16.26 0.10 8.56
CA PRO A 99 17.66 0.51 8.57
C PRO A 99 17.90 1.77 7.74
N SER A 100 18.50 2.79 8.36
CA SER A 100 18.72 4.09 7.74
C SER A 100 19.54 4.03 6.45
N ALA A 101 20.48 3.09 6.37
CA ALA A 101 21.41 2.94 5.24
C ALA A 101 20.72 2.49 3.94
N ILE A 102 19.58 1.81 4.04
CA ILE A 102 18.86 1.28 2.88
C ILE A 102 17.77 2.22 2.36
N GLN A 103 17.45 3.28 3.08
CA GLN A 103 16.46 4.30 2.71
C GLN A 103 17.08 5.41 1.85
N TYR A 104 16.24 6.33 1.36
CA TYR A 104 16.71 7.52 0.64
C TYR A 104 17.62 8.39 1.54
N ASN A 105 18.63 9.00 0.93
CA ASN A 105 19.61 9.85 1.63
C ASN A 105 19.18 11.32 1.72
N SER A 106 18.28 11.75 0.84
CA SER A 106 17.78 13.11 0.77
C SER A 106 16.32 13.14 0.36
N LYS A 107 15.79 14.30 0.01
CA LYS A 107 14.40 14.43 -0.48
C LYS A 107 14.09 13.35 -1.52
N ALA A 108 12.98 12.66 -1.35
CA ALA A 108 12.51 11.58 -2.23
C ALA A 108 12.03 12.13 -3.58
N THR A 109 12.94 12.67 -4.36
CA THR A 109 12.73 13.23 -5.70
C THR A 109 13.86 12.83 -6.63
N GLY A 110 13.61 12.84 -7.94
CA GLY A 110 14.59 12.54 -8.97
C GLY A 110 14.01 11.66 -10.07
N GLY A 111 14.75 11.45 -11.15
CA GLY A 111 14.35 10.56 -12.24
C GLY A 111 13.03 10.89 -12.94
N GLY A 112 12.56 12.13 -12.85
CA GLY A 112 11.24 12.52 -13.39
C GLY A 112 10.07 12.05 -12.53
N CYS A 113 10.32 11.59 -11.31
CA CYS A 113 9.32 11.02 -10.41
C CYS A 113 8.97 11.96 -9.25
N ASN A 114 7.71 11.90 -8.85
CA ASN A 114 7.20 12.50 -7.61
C ASN A 114 7.45 11.58 -6.41
N LYS A 115 7.29 12.16 -5.22
CA LYS A 115 7.21 11.44 -3.94
C LYS A 115 5.89 10.66 -3.89
N GLY A 116 5.88 9.49 -4.49
CA GLY A 116 4.68 8.67 -4.59
C GLY A 116 4.35 7.99 -3.28
N HIS A 117 3.31 8.47 -2.59
CA HIS A 117 2.79 7.76 -1.43
C HIS A 117 2.21 6.41 -1.82
N MET A 118 2.53 5.37 -1.05
CA MET A 118 1.79 4.11 -1.09
C MET A 118 0.45 4.30 -0.36
N LEU A 119 0.47 4.58 0.93
CA LEU A 119 -0.70 5.03 1.67
C LEU A 119 -0.73 6.56 1.67
N GLY A 120 -1.76 7.15 1.10
CA GLY A 120 -1.86 8.60 0.93
C GLY A 120 -2.03 9.37 2.25
N SER A 121 -1.64 10.63 2.25
CA SER A 121 -1.79 11.50 3.43
C SER A 121 -3.25 11.70 3.83
N ASN A 122 -4.17 11.80 2.87
CA ASN A 122 -5.60 11.94 3.15
C ASN A 122 -6.20 10.73 3.86
N GLU A 123 -5.55 9.58 3.76
CA GLU A 123 -6.01 8.34 4.39
C GLU A 123 -5.83 8.35 5.91
N ARG A 124 -5.00 9.26 6.43
CA ARG A 124 -4.58 9.32 7.83
C ARG A 124 -4.61 10.74 8.37
N THR A 125 -5.82 11.27 8.53
CA THR A 125 -6.07 12.62 9.05
C THR A 125 -6.62 12.65 10.47
N SER A 126 -6.58 11.53 11.17
CA SER A 126 -7.09 11.40 12.55
C SER A 126 -6.25 12.16 13.58
N SER A 127 -4.95 12.28 13.37
CA SER A 127 -4.05 13.09 14.18
C SER A 127 -2.80 13.49 13.41
N THR A 128 -2.16 14.57 13.86
CA THR A 128 -0.88 15.05 13.30
C THR A 128 0.20 13.98 13.37
N ASN A 129 0.32 13.28 14.49
CA ASN A 129 1.35 12.26 14.68
C ASN A 129 1.10 11.02 13.79
N THR A 130 -0.14 10.60 13.63
CA THR A 130 -0.50 9.53 12.69
C THR A 130 -0.22 9.96 11.24
N ASN A 131 -0.57 11.21 10.88
CA ASN A 131 -0.28 11.74 9.55
C ASN A 131 1.22 11.84 9.25
N ARG A 132 2.05 12.21 10.24
CA ARG A 132 3.51 12.25 10.05
C ARG A 132 4.11 10.94 9.61
N GLN A 133 3.59 9.81 10.08
CA GLN A 133 4.13 8.49 9.75
C GLN A 133 3.97 8.14 8.26
N VAL A 134 2.92 8.63 7.58
CA VAL A 134 2.75 8.35 6.15
C VAL A 134 3.77 9.07 5.26
N PHE A 135 4.54 9.99 5.83
CA PHE A 135 5.65 10.68 5.15
C PHE A 135 7.01 10.00 5.36
N TYR A 136 7.06 8.86 6.07
CA TYR A 136 8.28 8.08 6.13
C TYR A 136 8.68 7.59 4.74
N TYR A 137 9.98 7.61 4.45
CA TYR A 137 10.51 7.15 3.16
C TYR A 137 10.14 5.70 2.85
N SER A 138 9.89 4.88 3.87
CA SER A 138 9.39 3.52 3.72
C SER A 138 7.99 3.43 3.09
N ASN A 139 7.23 4.52 3.08
CA ASN A 139 5.91 4.63 2.44
C ASN A 139 5.96 5.41 1.11
N ILE A 140 7.14 5.73 0.60
CA ILE A 140 7.32 6.56 -0.61
C ILE A 140 8.02 5.74 -1.69
N ALA A 141 7.41 5.65 -2.86
CA ALA A 141 8.00 5.07 -4.06
C ALA A 141 8.13 6.11 -5.17
N PRO A 142 9.11 5.97 -6.09
CA PRO A 142 9.15 6.81 -7.29
C PRO A 142 7.90 6.59 -8.14
N GLN A 143 7.15 7.65 -8.42
CA GLN A 143 6.00 7.62 -9.32
C GLN A 143 6.18 8.71 -10.38
N ASP A 144 6.14 8.32 -11.65
CA ASP A 144 6.33 9.25 -12.77
C ASP A 144 5.39 10.46 -12.64
N SER A 145 5.95 11.65 -12.73
CA SER A 145 5.22 12.89 -12.48
C SER A 145 4.15 13.15 -13.52
N ASP A 146 4.47 12.90 -14.79
CA ASP A 146 3.63 13.26 -15.92
C ASP A 146 2.69 12.12 -16.35
N GLY A 147 3.19 10.89 -16.27
CA GLY A 147 2.49 9.72 -16.80
C GLY A 147 1.63 8.96 -15.80
N PHE A 148 1.89 9.12 -14.49
CA PHE A 148 1.29 8.23 -13.51
C PHE A 148 0.66 8.91 -12.29
N ASN A 149 1.35 9.88 -11.68
CA ASN A 149 0.97 10.42 -10.37
C ASN A 149 0.12 11.69 -10.41
N THR A 150 0.17 12.49 -11.49
CA THR A 150 -0.53 13.80 -11.55
C THR A 150 -2.03 13.66 -11.77
N GLY A 151 -2.79 14.74 -11.48
CA GLY A 151 -4.24 14.76 -11.59
C GLY A 151 -4.78 14.24 -12.93
N GLY A 152 -5.66 13.25 -12.88
CA GLY A 152 -6.22 12.54 -14.02
C GLY A 152 -5.36 11.36 -14.53
N ALA A 153 -4.15 11.17 -14.02
CA ALA A 153 -3.29 10.03 -14.34
C ALA A 153 -3.79 8.74 -13.68
N PRO A 154 -3.29 7.56 -14.10
CA PRO A 154 -3.80 6.28 -13.63
C PRO A 154 -3.81 6.12 -12.11
N TRP A 155 -2.71 6.45 -11.43
CA TRP A 155 -2.62 6.30 -9.98
C TRP A 155 -3.57 7.23 -9.23
N ASN A 156 -3.58 8.50 -9.58
CA ASN A 156 -4.49 9.48 -8.98
C ASN A 156 -5.96 9.08 -9.17
N THR A 157 -6.31 8.53 -10.33
CA THR A 157 -7.67 8.04 -10.61
C THR A 157 -8.01 6.83 -9.75
N LEU A 158 -7.07 5.90 -9.56
CA LEU A 158 -7.28 4.73 -8.69
C LEU A 158 -7.43 5.12 -7.22
N GLU A 159 -6.59 6.04 -6.73
CA GLU A 159 -6.74 6.60 -5.38
C GLU A 159 -8.12 7.22 -5.16
N ALA A 160 -8.58 8.05 -6.10
CA ALA A 160 -9.90 8.67 -6.03
C ALA A 160 -11.05 7.64 -6.05
N TYR A 161 -10.92 6.57 -6.83
CA TYR A 161 -11.87 5.47 -6.82
C TYR A 161 -11.90 4.77 -5.45
N VAL A 162 -10.74 4.43 -4.90
CA VAL A 162 -10.66 3.77 -3.57
C VAL A 162 -11.25 4.67 -2.48
N ASP A 163 -11.00 5.98 -2.53
CA ASP A 163 -11.61 6.94 -1.62
C ASP A 163 -13.15 6.91 -1.69
N GLY A 164 -13.69 6.75 -2.87
CA GLY A 164 -15.14 6.73 -3.12
C GLY A 164 -15.85 5.47 -2.59
N ILE A 165 -15.14 4.35 -2.39
CA ILE A 165 -15.75 3.08 -1.97
C ILE A 165 -15.63 2.76 -0.48
N VAL A 166 -15.03 3.65 0.30
CA VAL A 166 -14.75 3.44 1.75
C VAL A 166 -15.95 3.62 2.71
N PRO A 167 -17.11 4.22 2.36
CA PRO A 167 -17.94 4.91 3.37
C PRO A 167 -18.64 4.03 4.42
N GLN A 168 -18.74 2.73 4.30
CA GLN A 168 -19.65 1.96 5.16
C GLN A 168 -19.03 0.80 5.95
N ASP A 169 -17.83 0.38 5.61
CA ASP A 169 -17.18 -0.76 6.25
C ASP A 169 -15.67 -0.69 6.04
N SER A 170 -14.94 -1.43 6.87
CA SER A 170 -13.48 -1.50 6.72
C SER A 170 -13.10 -2.08 5.36
N LEU A 171 -12.18 -1.41 4.70
CA LEU A 171 -11.50 -1.91 3.51
C LEU A 171 -10.09 -2.29 3.88
N TYR A 172 -9.75 -3.57 3.73
CA TYR A 172 -8.41 -4.10 3.97
C TYR A 172 -7.63 -4.02 2.67
N MET A 173 -6.46 -3.39 2.72
CA MET A 173 -5.68 -3.07 1.53
C MET A 173 -4.25 -3.55 1.64
N VAL A 174 -3.70 -3.99 0.51
CA VAL A 174 -2.26 -4.03 0.28
C VAL A 174 -1.96 -3.22 -0.97
N ILE A 175 -1.15 -2.19 -0.80
CA ILE A 175 -0.69 -1.32 -1.89
C ILE A 175 0.73 -1.74 -2.20
N GLY A 176 1.04 -2.09 -3.44
CA GLY A 176 2.36 -2.64 -3.74
C GLY A 176 2.97 -2.18 -5.04
N CYS A 177 4.26 -2.48 -5.14
CA CYS A 177 5.10 -2.25 -6.30
C CYS A 177 5.60 -3.56 -6.87
N TYR A 178 5.89 -3.56 -8.18
CA TYR A 178 6.57 -4.63 -8.89
C TYR A 178 7.77 -4.05 -9.64
N PHE A 179 8.86 -4.78 -9.74
CA PHE A 179 10.13 -4.22 -10.20
C PHE A 179 10.72 -4.92 -11.44
N ASP A 180 10.23 -6.11 -11.81
CA ASP A 180 10.63 -6.76 -13.04
C ASP A 180 9.91 -6.17 -14.25
N ASP A 181 10.32 -6.52 -15.46
CA ASP A 181 9.62 -6.12 -16.69
C ASP A 181 8.14 -6.46 -16.59
N TYR A 182 7.27 -5.49 -16.84
CA TYR A 182 5.83 -5.69 -16.77
C TYR A 182 5.15 -5.27 -18.07
N THR A 183 4.39 -6.19 -18.65
CA THR A 183 3.52 -5.94 -19.80
C THR A 183 2.07 -5.96 -19.35
N ASP A 184 1.35 -4.87 -19.59
CA ASP A 184 -0.06 -4.73 -19.21
C ASP A 184 -1.01 -5.47 -20.18
N VAL A 185 -2.28 -5.49 -19.84
CA VAL A 185 -3.35 -6.11 -20.65
C VAL A 185 -3.55 -5.44 -22.01
N TYR A 186 -2.97 -4.28 -22.22
CA TYR A 186 -2.99 -3.55 -23.49
C TYR A 186 -1.74 -3.81 -24.35
N GLY A 187 -0.86 -4.71 -23.92
CA GLY A 187 0.37 -5.06 -24.61
C GLY A 187 1.50 -4.04 -24.48
N LYS A 188 1.39 -3.08 -23.55
CA LYS A 188 2.44 -2.10 -23.31
C LYS A 188 3.36 -2.57 -22.20
N THR A 189 4.66 -2.43 -22.40
CA THR A 189 5.69 -2.89 -21.47
C THR A 189 6.40 -1.71 -20.80
N GLN A 190 6.52 -1.78 -19.49
CA GLN A 190 7.47 -0.99 -18.72
C GLN A 190 8.66 -1.88 -18.36
N LYS A 191 9.85 -1.46 -18.79
CA LYS A 191 11.11 -2.17 -18.49
C LYS A 191 11.63 -1.83 -17.11
N ALA A 192 12.18 -2.84 -16.43
CA ALA A 192 12.91 -2.68 -15.19
C ALA A 192 14.13 -1.76 -15.39
N LYS A 193 14.31 -0.82 -14.49
CA LYS A 193 15.48 0.07 -14.48
C LYS A 193 15.72 0.66 -13.10
N THR A 194 16.94 1.10 -12.86
CA THR A 194 17.27 1.97 -11.73
C THR A 194 17.28 3.42 -12.15
N ILE A 195 17.02 4.31 -11.22
CA ILE A 195 17.03 5.74 -11.41
C ILE A 195 17.76 6.44 -10.26
N GLN A 196 18.16 7.67 -10.51
CA GLN A 196 18.59 8.55 -9.45
C GLN A 196 17.36 9.12 -8.74
N PHE A 197 17.21 8.81 -7.45
CA PHE A 197 16.06 9.23 -6.65
C PHE A 197 16.45 9.30 -5.17
N GLY A 198 15.96 10.33 -4.47
CA GLY A 198 16.21 10.45 -3.03
C GLY A 198 17.68 10.53 -2.64
N GLY A 199 18.55 11.10 -3.49
CA GLY A 199 19.99 11.20 -3.26
C GLY A 199 20.75 9.88 -3.43
N ARG A 200 20.15 8.88 -4.11
CA ARG A 200 20.76 7.60 -4.48
C ARG A 200 20.71 7.42 -6.00
N SER A 201 21.68 6.71 -6.55
CA SER A 201 21.74 6.39 -8.00
C SER A 201 21.21 5.00 -8.34
N ASP A 202 20.84 4.21 -7.35
CA ASP A 202 20.55 2.78 -7.41
C ASP A 202 19.11 2.42 -6.97
N VAL A 203 18.18 3.38 -7.00
CA VAL A 203 16.78 3.12 -6.66
C VAL A 203 16.07 2.44 -7.83
N SER A 204 15.47 1.30 -7.59
CA SER A 204 14.63 0.65 -8.60
C SER A 204 13.35 1.46 -8.81
N MET A 205 13.05 1.80 -10.07
CA MET A 205 11.77 2.38 -10.43
C MET A 205 10.74 1.27 -10.58
N PRO A 206 9.63 1.29 -9.86
CA PRO A 206 8.58 0.31 -10.05
C PRO A 206 8.09 0.28 -11.50
N THR A 207 7.78 -0.89 -12.02
CA THR A 207 7.24 -1.10 -13.37
C THR A 207 5.72 -1.21 -13.36
N MET A 208 5.16 -1.56 -12.21
CA MET A 208 3.74 -1.70 -11.98
C MET A 208 3.42 -1.39 -10.52
N PHE A 209 2.23 -0.85 -10.29
CA PHE A 209 1.64 -0.64 -8.97
C PHE A 209 0.29 -1.34 -8.87
N TYR A 210 -0.09 -1.73 -7.66
CA TYR A 210 -1.37 -2.38 -7.42
C TYR A 210 -2.00 -1.98 -6.09
N TYR A 211 -3.32 -2.11 -6.05
CA TYR A 211 -4.12 -2.19 -4.83
C TYR A 211 -4.76 -3.58 -4.76
N ALA A 212 -4.41 -4.38 -3.77
CA ALA A 212 -5.15 -5.59 -3.42
C ALA A 212 -6.16 -5.23 -2.32
N LEU A 213 -7.43 -5.49 -2.57
CA LEU A 213 -8.54 -5.05 -1.72
C LEU A 213 -9.37 -6.25 -1.24
N LEU A 214 -9.76 -6.22 0.02
CA LEU A 214 -10.69 -7.17 0.64
C LEU A 214 -11.71 -6.44 1.49
N ARG A 215 -12.99 -6.78 1.36
CA ARG A 215 -14.07 -6.31 2.23
C ARG A 215 -15.29 -7.22 2.15
N THR A 216 -16.30 -6.92 2.97
CA THR A 216 -17.63 -7.54 2.83
C THR A 216 -18.35 -6.99 1.60
N LYS A 217 -19.17 -7.82 0.95
CA LYS A 217 -19.96 -7.40 -0.22
C LYS A 217 -21.00 -6.33 0.11
N LYS A 218 -21.72 -6.50 1.24
CA LYS A 218 -22.86 -5.64 1.59
C LYS A 218 -22.53 -4.55 2.60
N GLY A 219 -21.30 -4.54 3.15
CA GLY A 219 -20.95 -3.67 4.27
C GLY A 219 -21.71 -4.03 5.55
N ASN A 220 -21.21 -3.61 6.70
CA ASN A 220 -21.84 -3.66 8.02
C ASN A 220 -22.63 -4.97 8.32
N THR A 221 -21.98 -6.11 8.17
CA THR A 221 -22.58 -7.43 8.43
C THR A 221 -22.77 -7.71 9.93
N GLY A 222 -22.21 -6.90 10.79
CA GLY A 222 -22.12 -7.17 12.24
C GLY A 222 -21.14 -8.29 12.59
N LYS A 223 -20.42 -8.84 11.61
CA LYS A 223 -19.46 -9.94 11.77
C LYS A 223 -18.03 -9.45 11.48
N SER A 224 -17.05 -10.04 12.15
CA SER A 224 -15.66 -9.97 11.68
C SER A 224 -15.52 -10.62 10.31
N VAL A 225 -14.63 -10.12 9.46
CA VAL A 225 -14.36 -10.74 8.14
C VAL A 225 -13.92 -12.21 8.25
N THR A 226 -13.33 -12.61 9.37
CA THR A 226 -12.98 -14.03 9.65
C THR A 226 -14.19 -14.93 9.92
N GLN A 227 -15.33 -14.33 10.25
CA GLN A 227 -16.61 -15.05 10.50
C GLN A 227 -17.52 -15.05 9.27
N CYS A 228 -17.15 -14.31 8.22
CA CYS A 228 -17.89 -14.27 6.97
C CYS A 228 -17.57 -15.51 6.13
N SER A 229 -18.58 -16.00 5.40
CA SER A 229 -18.36 -16.97 4.33
C SER A 229 -17.72 -16.31 3.11
N ALA A 230 -17.19 -17.11 2.20
CA ALA A 230 -16.64 -16.60 0.93
C ALA A 230 -17.66 -15.79 0.14
N ASP A 231 -18.94 -16.16 0.17
CA ASP A 231 -20.03 -15.46 -0.52
C ASP A 231 -20.35 -14.09 0.08
N GLU A 232 -20.04 -13.89 1.35
CA GLU A 232 -20.21 -12.59 2.02
C GLU A 232 -19.04 -11.64 1.79
N LEU A 233 -17.92 -12.14 1.24
CA LEU A 233 -16.68 -11.40 1.00
C LEU A 233 -16.45 -11.14 -0.48
N LYS A 234 -15.72 -10.09 -0.78
CA LYS A 234 -15.16 -9.80 -2.10
C LYS A 234 -13.71 -9.34 -1.98
N CYS A 235 -12.88 -9.80 -2.90
CA CYS A 235 -11.52 -9.27 -3.05
C CYS A 235 -11.12 -9.19 -4.52
N VAL A 236 -10.23 -8.27 -4.83
CA VAL A 236 -9.72 -8.01 -6.18
C VAL A 236 -8.41 -7.26 -6.09
N ALA A 237 -7.58 -7.35 -7.11
CA ALA A 237 -6.46 -6.45 -7.32
C ALA A 237 -6.75 -5.49 -8.49
N TYR A 238 -6.47 -4.21 -8.29
CA TYR A 238 -6.28 -3.23 -9.36
C TYR A 238 -4.81 -3.18 -9.71
N VAL A 239 -4.48 -3.40 -10.97
CA VAL A 239 -3.10 -3.50 -11.43
C VAL A 239 -2.87 -2.51 -12.55
N LEU A 240 -1.96 -1.57 -12.34
CA LEU A 240 -1.64 -0.51 -13.28
C LEU A 240 -0.16 -0.53 -13.63
N ARG A 241 0.15 -0.65 -14.93
CA ARG A 241 1.52 -0.43 -15.42
C ARG A 241 1.95 0.99 -15.08
N HIS A 242 3.17 1.15 -14.62
CA HIS A 242 3.76 2.46 -14.35
C HIS A 242 4.02 3.21 -15.66
N GLU A 243 3.09 4.08 -16.06
CA GLU A 243 3.21 4.86 -17.29
C GLU A 243 4.24 5.97 -17.12
N THR A 244 5.24 5.99 -17.98
CA THR A 244 6.35 6.96 -17.91
C THR A 244 6.55 7.76 -19.21
N ALA A 245 5.88 7.38 -20.30
CA ALA A 245 6.13 7.93 -21.61
C ALA A 245 5.16 9.03 -22.02
N ALA A 246 3.96 9.07 -21.46
CA ALA A 246 2.89 9.95 -21.90
C ALA A 246 2.47 10.93 -20.81
N LYS A 247 2.34 12.22 -21.17
CA LYS A 247 1.74 13.20 -20.29
C LYS A 247 0.25 12.92 -20.13
N GLN A 248 -0.18 12.65 -18.89
CA GLN A 248 -1.56 12.35 -18.55
C GLN A 248 -2.30 13.50 -17.87
N LYS A 249 -1.62 14.59 -17.54
CA LYS A 249 -2.24 15.74 -16.90
C LYS A 249 -3.44 16.25 -17.70
N GLY A 250 -4.60 16.25 -17.06
CA GLY A 250 -5.86 16.67 -17.67
C GLY A 250 -6.54 15.63 -18.57
N LYS A 251 -5.98 14.42 -18.70
CA LYS A 251 -6.51 13.35 -19.57
C LYS A 251 -7.32 12.32 -18.81
N ASN A 252 -7.83 12.47 -17.70
CA ASN A 252 -8.69 11.59 -16.93
C ASN A 252 -8.64 10.11 -17.37
N TYR A 253 -7.70 9.37 -16.82
CA TYR A 253 -7.61 7.93 -17.00
C TYR A 253 -8.94 7.29 -16.58
N LYS A 254 -9.42 6.32 -17.35
CA LYS A 254 -10.66 5.61 -17.03
C LYS A 254 -10.30 4.20 -16.56
N LEU A 255 -10.53 3.93 -15.28
CA LEU A 255 -10.49 2.58 -14.76
C LEU A 255 -11.54 1.72 -15.44
N SER A 256 -11.22 0.47 -15.68
CA SER A 256 -12.12 -0.50 -16.30
C SER A 256 -11.94 -1.89 -15.70
N ALA A 257 -12.84 -2.81 -16.04
CA ALA A 257 -12.72 -4.22 -15.65
C ALA A 257 -11.40 -4.86 -16.12
N ARG A 258 -10.73 -4.31 -17.13
CA ARG A 258 -9.44 -4.80 -17.63
C ARG A 258 -8.26 -4.48 -16.70
N ASP A 259 -8.42 -3.52 -15.80
CA ASP A 259 -7.42 -3.17 -14.80
C ASP A 259 -7.52 -4.10 -13.57
N LEU A 260 -8.49 -5.00 -13.55
CA LEU A 260 -8.73 -5.94 -12.45
C LEU A 260 -7.99 -7.26 -12.67
N MET A 261 -7.53 -7.83 -11.57
CA MET A 261 -6.87 -9.14 -11.53
C MET A 261 -7.36 -9.89 -10.29
N SER A 262 -7.45 -11.23 -10.36
CA SER A 262 -7.71 -12.02 -9.16
C SER A 262 -6.54 -11.90 -8.18
N ILE A 263 -6.82 -12.02 -6.89
CA ILE A 263 -5.76 -12.03 -5.87
C ILE A 263 -4.80 -13.21 -6.11
N SER A 264 -5.32 -14.37 -6.51
CA SER A 264 -4.47 -15.53 -6.82
C SER A 264 -3.51 -15.29 -7.98
N ASP A 265 -3.92 -14.54 -9.00
CA ASP A 265 -3.04 -14.19 -10.12
C ASP A 265 -2.01 -13.12 -9.71
N LEU A 266 -2.41 -12.17 -8.86
CA LEU A 266 -1.46 -11.23 -8.27
C LEU A 266 -0.41 -11.97 -7.41
N GLU A 267 -0.81 -12.98 -6.63
CA GLU A 267 0.11 -13.82 -5.85
C GLU A 267 1.11 -14.54 -6.74
N LYS A 268 0.68 -15.08 -7.88
CA LYS A 268 1.58 -15.73 -8.87
C LYS A 268 2.57 -14.74 -9.46
N LEU A 269 2.11 -13.51 -9.76
CA LEU A 269 2.93 -12.46 -10.35
C LEU A 269 3.98 -11.95 -9.37
N THR A 270 3.59 -11.66 -8.13
CA THR A 270 4.43 -10.97 -7.15
C THR A 270 5.21 -11.91 -6.22
N GLY A 271 4.76 -13.17 -6.08
CA GLY A 271 5.31 -14.14 -5.14
C GLY A 271 4.84 -13.97 -3.70
N PHE A 272 4.10 -12.90 -3.38
CA PHE A 272 3.54 -12.70 -2.04
C PHE A 272 2.21 -13.43 -1.88
N LYS A 273 1.80 -13.65 -0.62
CA LYS A 273 0.50 -14.23 -0.26
C LYS A 273 -0.31 -13.20 0.50
N TYR A 274 -1.48 -12.86 -0.02
CA TYR A 274 -2.32 -11.79 0.51
C TYR A 274 -3.47 -12.35 1.36
N PHE A 275 -3.94 -11.54 2.33
CA PHE A 275 -5.11 -11.82 3.16
C PHE A 275 -5.08 -13.19 3.83
N VAL A 276 -3.90 -13.65 4.23
CA VAL A 276 -3.68 -14.98 4.80
C VAL A 276 -4.39 -15.18 6.16
N ASN A 277 -4.74 -14.08 6.83
CA ASN A 277 -5.46 -14.12 8.10
C ASN A 277 -6.99 -14.09 7.92
N VAL A 278 -7.48 -14.13 6.68
CA VAL A 278 -8.90 -14.26 6.34
C VAL A 278 -9.10 -15.51 5.49
N PRO A 279 -9.31 -16.69 6.12
CA PRO A 279 -9.29 -17.98 5.42
C PRO A 279 -10.30 -18.11 4.28
N ASN A 280 -11.46 -17.45 4.41
CA ASN A 280 -12.54 -17.50 3.42
C ASN A 280 -12.45 -16.38 2.34
N ALA A 281 -11.37 -15.61 2.28
CA ALA A 281 -11.20 -14.62 1.23
C ALA A 281 -11.26 -15.28 -0.17
N PRO A 282 -12.17 -14.83 -1.06
CA PRO A 282 -12.38 -15.46 -2.39
C PRO A 282 -11.30 -15.03 -3.38
N LYS A 283 -10.07 -15.54 -3.22
CA LYS A 283 -8.88 -15.04 -3.92
C LYS A 283 -8.78 -15.46 -5.38
N SER A 284 -9.41 -16.58 -5.78
CA SER A 284 -9.28 -17.13 -7.13
C SER A 284 -10.23 -16.53 -8.15
N THR A 285 -11.27 -15.86 -7.70
CA THR A 285 -12.31 -15.28 -8.57
C THR A 285 -12.74 -13.92 -8.07
N PHE A 286 -13.27 -13.10 -8.98
CA PHE A 286 -13.93 -11.84 -8.65
C PHE A 286 -15.05 -11.58 -9.66
N ASN A 287 -15.99 -10.73 -9.28
CA ASN A 287 -17.00 -10.21 -10.18
C ASN A 287 -16.77 -8.70 -10.33
N ALA A 288 -16.50 -8.23 -11.54
CA ALA A 288 -16.22 -6.83 -11.80
C ALA A 288 -17.38 -5.91 -11.36
N SER A 289 -18.64 -6.36 -11.49
CA SER A 289 -19.81 -5.60 -11.06
C SER A 289 -19.86 -5.35 -9.54
N ASP A 290 -19.26 -6.21 -8.73
CA ASP A 290 -19.12 -5.98 -7.27
C ASP A 290 -18.25 -4.77 -6.97
N TRP A 291 -17.44 -4.34 -7.93
CA TRP A 291 -16.51 -3.21 -7.86
C TRP A 291 -16.88 -2.04 -8.76
N GLY A 292 -18.07 -2.06 -9.34
CA GLY A 292 -18.63 -0.96 -10.12
C GLY A 292 -18.30 -0.96 -11.62
N PHE A 293 -17.88 -2.11 -12.18
CA PHE A 293 -17.49 -2.24 -13.60
C PHE A 293 -18.30 -3.28 -14.34
#